data_76cf826d8d1b19757ee60532a8f6e6ad
#
_entry.id   76cf826d8d1b19757ee60532a8f6e6ad
#
_cell.length_a   1.000
_cell.length_b   1.000
_cell.length_c   1.000
_cell.angle_alpha   90.00
_cell.angle_beta   90.00
_cell.angle_gamma   90.00
#
_symmetry.space_group_name_H-M   'P 1'
#
loop_
_entity.id
_entity.type
_entity.pdbx_description
1 polymer ?
#
loop_
_entity_poly.entity_id
_entity_poly.type
_entity_poly.pdbx_seq_one_letter_code
_entity_poly.pdbx_strand_id
1 'polypeptide(L)'
;MLKYTFGDRAIFHADLLAHHGGEAGLSAALACENGIHHRALTVAGHFGVAHPLVALSPRPVGIAAVLRQPLERIVSLYDYIRGTPDHPEHAALRALSLKQALDAVPAFALHCCNAQLLTLFNATERDGINGALRRYPYLLGRMEALDVFAQRLLALFGLRLGGALPRFNEKPALEGMIPARLQPDYAAALARLEAQNEAELAFFARLPPILATRPSPALVAAGAA
;
A
#
# COMPACT_ATOMS: atom_id res chain seq x y z
N MET A 1 8.04 -12.94 3.08
CA MET A 1 9.41 -12.42 2.89
C MET A 1 9.92 -11.71 4.13
N LEU A 2 9.37 -10.57 4.55
CA LEU A 2 9.92 -9.78 5.67
C LEU A 2 10.10 -10.58 6.98
N LYS A 3 9.11 -11.39 7.41
CA LYS A 3 9.25 -12.24 8.60
C LYS A 3 10.38 -13.27 8.49
N TYR A 4 10.58 -13.86 7.31
CA TYR A 4 11.68 -14.81 7.08
C TYR A 4 13.06 -14.15 7.08
N THR A 5 13.11 -12.85 6.75
CA THR A 5 14.37 -12.11 6.64
C THR A 5 14.75 -11.41 7.94
N PHE A 6 13.77 -10.83 8.66
CA PHE A 6 14.01 -9.99 9.83
C PHE A 6 13.47 -10.59 11.14
N GLY A 7 12.81 -11.77 11.08
CA GLY A 7 12.24 -12.43 12.27
C GLY A 7 11.29 -11.51 13.04
N ASP A 8 11.42 -11.48 14.35
CA ASP A 8 10.60 -10.66 15.25
C ASP A 8 10.83 -9.16 15.13
N ARG A 9 11.82 -8.73 14.34
CA ARG A 9 12.07 -7.31 14.03
C ARG A 9 11.23 -6.81 12.85
N ALA A 10 10.52 -7.70 12.13
CA ALA A 10 9.52 -7.35 11.14
C ALA A 10 8.12 -7.48 11.75
N ILE A 11 7.44 -6.36 11.92
CA ILE A 11 6.12 -6.28 12.54
C ILE A 11 5.09 -5.99 11.44
N PHE A 12 3.92 -6.61 11.54
CA PHE A 12 2.80 -6.30 10.66
C PHE A 12 1.80 -5.40 11.38
N HIS A 13 1.30 -4.38 10.68
CA HIS A 13 0.32 -3.44 11.22
C HIS A 13 -0.94 -4.15 11.74
N ALA A 14 -1.41 -5.19 11.04
CA ALA A 14 -2.55 -5.98 11.49
C ALA A 14 -2.30 -6.67 12.85
N ASP A 15 -1.08 -7.15 13.10
CA ASP A 15 -0.71 -7.75 14.38
C ASP A 15 -0.71 -6.69 15.50
N LEU A 16 -0.27 -5.45 15.20
CA LEU A 16 -0.31 -4.34 16.15
C LEU A 16 -1.74 -3.92 16.47
N LEU A 17 -2.61 -3.83 15.46
CA LEU A 17 -4.03 -3.51 15.66
C LEU A 17 -4.71 -4.56 16.54
N ALA A 18 -4.47 -5.84 16.30
CA ALA A 18 -5.01 -6.93 17.11
C ALA A 18 -4.53 -6.83 18.57
N HIS A 19 -3.22 -6.55 18.77
CA HIS A 19 -2.63 -6.44 20.11
C HIS A 19 -3.17 -5.24 20.92
N HIS A 20 -3.37 -4.11 20.25
CA HIS A 20 -3.80 -2.86 20.91
C HIS A 20 -5.30 -2.57 20.84
N GLY A 21 -6.11 -3.49 20.30
CA GLY A 21 -7.57 -3.30 20.21
C GLY A 21 -8.00 -2.29 19.17
N GLY A 22 -7.24 -2.15 18.08
CA GLY A 22 -7.53 -1.27 16.95
C GLY A 22 -6.69 0.01 16.90
N GLU A 23 -7.01 0.90 15.95
CA GLU A 23 -6.23 2.12 15.66
C GLU A 23 -6.15 3.09 16.84
N ALA A 24 -7.23 3.27 17.59
CA ALA A 24 -7.26 4.19 18.74
C ALA A 24 -6.32 3.70 19.86
N GLY A 25 -6.36 2.40 20.16
CA GLY A 25 -5.47 1.80 21.17
C GLY A 25 -4.01 1.82 20.75
N LEU A 26 -3.73 1.54 19.47
CA LEU A 26 -2.38 1.63 18.90
C LEU A 26 -1.84 3.07 18.97
N SER A 27 -2.65 4.06 18.60
CA SER A 27 -2.26 5.47 18.65
C SER A 27 -1.97 5.93 20.09
N ALA A 28 -2.78 5.50 21.06
CA ALA A 28 -2.56 5.80 22.48
C ALA A 28 -1.26 5.15 22.99
N ALA A 29 -1.01 3.89 22.65
CA ALA A 29 0.21 3.18 23.02
C ALA A 29 1.46 3.84 22.42
N LEU A 30 1.41 4.27 21.17
CA LEU A 30 2.52 4.97 20.49
C LEU A 30 2.80 6.35 21.11
N ALA A 31 1.77 7.03 21.62
CA ALA A 31 1.94 8.30 22.32
C ALA A 31 2.58 8.16 23.71
N CYS A 32 2.36 7.00 24.37
CA CYS A 32 2.87 6.74 25.71
C CYS A 32 4.15 5.89 25.73
N GLU A 33 4.35 5.02 24.73
CA GLU A 33 5.40 4.00 24.70
C GLU A 33 6.09 3.93 23.35
N ASN A 34 7.38 4.22 23.31
CA ASN A 34 8.20 4.08 22.10
C ASN A 34 8.71 2.63 21.85
N GLY A 35 8.18 1.64 22.58
CA GLY A 35 8.68 0.26 22.54
C GLY A 35 8.65 -0.40 21.16
N ILE A 36 7.64 -0.11 20.34
CA ILE A 36 7.53 -0.61 18.95
C ILE A 36 8.63 -0.03 18.07
N HIS A 37 8.88 1.28 18.15
CA HIS A 37 9.91 1.97 17.38
C HIS A 37 11.32 1.51 17.73
N HIS A 38 11.55 1.04 18.96
CA HIS A 38 12.86 0.53 19.38
C HIS A 38 13.13 -0.88 18.88
N ARG A 39 12.09 -1.71 18.77
CA ARG A 39 12.22 -3.13 18.40
C ARG A 39 12.13 -3.38 16.90
N ALA A 40 11.26 -2.66 16.20
CA ALA A 40 11.00 -2.89 14.78
C ALA A 40 12.10 -2.32 13.90
N LEU A 41 12.60 -3.13 12.95
CA LEU A 41 13.37 -2.66 11.79
C LEU A 41 12.43 -2.27 10.65
N THR A 42 11.36 -3.03 10.48
CA THR A 42 10.37 -2.80 9.44
C THR A 42 8.97 -2.95 10.01
N VAL A 43 8.06 -2.08 9.59
CA VAL A 43 6.62 -2.25 9.80
C VAL A 43 5.95 -2.30 8.43
N ALA A 44 5.20 -3.36 8.17
CA ALA A 44 4.51 -3.57 6.91
C ALA A 44 3.00 -3.58 7.14
N GLY A 45 2.23 -2.94 6.24
CA GLY A 45 0.78 -2.90 6.33
C GLY A 45 0.14 -1.91 5.39
N HIS A 46 -1.16 -1.72 5.57
CA HIS A 46 -1.97 -0.78 4.82
C HIS A 46 -2.20 0.50 5.64
N PHE A 47 -1.15 1.31 5.76
CA PHE A 47 -1.23 2.59 6.47
C PHE A 47 -0.47 3.66 5.71
N GLY A 48 -0.88 4.91 5.86
CA GLY A 48 -0.28 6.05 5.15
C GLY A 48 0.86 6.70 5.93
N VAL A 49 1.56 7.62 5.27
CA VAL A 49 2.68 8.37 5.86
C VAL A 49 2.24 9.28 7.02
N ALA A 50 0.96 9.63 7.09
CA ALA A 50 0.39 10.39 8.21
C ALA A 50 0.10 9.52 9.44
N HIS A 51 0.20 8.20 9.34
CA HIS A 51 -0.05 7.28 10.44
C HIS A 51 0.94 7.50 11.60
N PRO A 52 0.51 7.39 12.88
CA PRO A 52 1.38 7.58 14.04
C PRO A 52 2.65 6.75 14.05
N LEU A 53 2.65 5.53 13.49
CA LEU A 53 3.84 4.70 13.31
C LEU A 53 4.95 5.39 12.50
N VAL A 54 4.59 6.29 11.60
CA VAL A 54 5.52 7.07 10.78
C VAL A 54 5.78 8.43 11.44
N ALA A 55 4.71 9.15 11.77
CA ALA A 55 4.76 10.54 12.21
C ALA A 55 5.43 10.71 13.59
N LEU A 56 5.27 9.74 14.50
CA LEU A 56 5.81 9.77 15.86
C LEU A 56 7.12 8.99 16.02
N SER A 57 7.68 8.43 14.94
CA SER A 57 8.94 7.68 15.04
C SER A 57 10.08 8.57 15.49
N PRO A 58 10.78 8.22 16.60
CA PRO A 58 11.97 8.96 17.04
C PRO A 58 13.21 8.66 16.17
N ARG A 59 13.11 7.66 15.28
CA ARG A 59 14.16 7.25 14.37
C ARG A 59 13.85 7.69 12.93
N PRO A 60 14.88 7.88 12.09
CA PRO A 60 14.68 8.11 10.68
C PRO A 60 13.86 6.98 10.04
N VAL A 61 12.83 7.36 9.29
CA VAL A 61 11.93 6.43 8.62
C VAL A 61 12.15 6.50 7.11
N GLY A 62 12.32 5.35 6.48
CA GLY A 62 12.27 5.20 5.03
C GLY A 62 10.96 4.55 4.61
N ILE A 63 10.40 5.00 3.52
CA ILE A 63 9.15 4.49 2.95
C ILE A 63 9.47 3.59 1.75
N ALA A 64 9.01 2.35 1.81
CA ALA A 64 9.13 1.41 0.69
C ALA A 64 7.76 0.93 0.26
N ALA A 65 7.42 1.09 -1.02
CA ALA A 65 6.11 0.69 -1.52
C ALA A 65 6.17 0.24 -2.99
N VAL A 66 5.30 -0.71 -3.33
CA VAL A 66 5.06 -1.15 -4.70
C VAL A 66 3.72 -0.60 -5.15
N LEU A 67 3.73 0.13 -6.26
CA LEU A 67 2.54 0.69 -6.88
C LEU A 67 2.10 -0.19 -8.04
N ARG A 68 0.79 -0.30 -8.16
CA ARG A 68 0.15 -0.90 -9.32
C ARG A 68 -0.46 0.20 -10.19
N GLN A 69 -0.64 -0.09 -11.49
CA GLN A 69 -1.41 0.78 -12.37
C GLN A 69 -2.77 1.05 -11.72
N PRO A 70 -3.19 2.32 -11.56
CA PRO A 70 -4.32 2.69 -10.70
C PRO A 70 -5.62 1.97 -11.02
N LEU A 71 -6.02 1.95 -12.29
CA LEU A 71 -7.28 1.31 -12.71
C LEU A 71 -7.23 -0.22 -12.55
N GLU A 72 -6.08 -0.84 -12.84
CA GLU A 72 -5.84 -2.25 -12.62
C GLU A 72 -5.92 -2.63 -11.13
N ARG A 73 -5.44 -1.74 -10.26
CA ARG A 73 -5.56 -1.91 -8.81
C ARG A 73 -7.01 -1.93 -8.39
N ILE A 74 -7.81 -0.97 -8.86
CA ILE A 74 -9.22 -0.82 -8.50
C ILE A 74 -10.05 -2.01 -8.98
N VAL A 75 -9.89 -2.40 -10.25
CA VAL A 75 -10.57 -3.58 -10.82
C VAL A 75 -10.21 -4.84 -10.04
N SER A 76 -8.93 -5.00 -9.72
CA SER A 76 -8.48 -6.15 -8.93
C SER A 76 -9.02 -6.14 -7.50
N LEU A 77 -9.10 -4.98 -6.85
CA LEU A 77 -9.69 -4.82 -5.52
C LEU A 77 -11.18 -5.19 -5.53
N TYR A 78 -11.93 -4.67 -6.49
CA TYR A 78 -13.34 -4.99 -6.63
C TYR A 78 -13.58 -6.49 -6.83
N ASP A 79 -12.87 -7.12 -7.75
CA ASP A 79 -12.99 -8.56 -7.98
C ASP A 79 -12.55 -9.38 -6.75
N TYR A 80 -11.50 -8.93 -6.05
CA TYR A 80 -11.03 -9.55 -4.81
C TYR A 80 -12.09 -9.50 -3.71
N ILE A 81 -12.68 -8.34 -3.44
CA ILE A 81 -13.73 -8.20 -2.41
C ILE A 81 -14.92 -9.11 -2.71
N ARG A 82 -15.34 -9.17 -3.97
CA ARG A 82 -16.45 -10.01 -4.39
C ARG A 82 -16.17 -11.51 -4.29
N GLY A 83 -14.92 -11.91 -4.52
CA GLY A 83 -14.48 -13.30 -4.41
C GLY A 83 -14.05 -13.73 -3.01
N THR A 84 -14.13 -12.83 -2.01
CA THR A 84 -13.65 -13.10 -0.63
C THR A 84 -14.80 -12.93 0.36
N PRO A 85 -15.53 -14.00 0.71
CA PRO A 85 -16.72 -13.92 1.58
C PRO A 85 -16.46 -13.29 2.95
N ASP A 86 -15.26 -13.46 3.49
CA ASP A 86 -14.86 -12.91 4.80
C ASP A 86 -14.45 -11.42 4.74
N HIS A 87 -14.42 -10.81 3.54
CA HIS A 87 -14.12 -9.39 3.43
C HIS A 87 -15.28 -8.54 3.96
N PRO A 88 -15.05 -7.51 4.80
CA PRO A 88 -16.11 -6.69 5.39
C PRO A 88 -17.10 -6.09 4.38
N GLU A 89 -16.62 -5.73 3.20
CA GLU A 89 -17.44 -5.14 2.14
C GLU A 89 -18.04 -6.17 1.16
N HIS A 90 -17.76 -7.47 1.34
CA HIS A 90 -18.26 -8.52 0.44
C HIS A 90 -19.77 -8.46 0.26
N ALA A 91 -20.52 -8.43 1.36
CA ALA A 91 -21.99 -8.43 1.32
C ALA A 91 -22.55 -7.22 0.54
N ALA A 92 -21.91 -6.07 0.64
CA ALA A 92 -22.32 -4.86 -0.07
C ALA A 92 -22.02 -4.89 -1.57
N LEU A 93 -20.89 -5.54 -1.98
CA LEU A 93 -20.41 -5.48 -3.35
C LEU A 93 -20.78 -6.71 -4.20
N ARG A 94 -21.06 -7.86 -3.58
CA ARG A 94 -21.18 -9.15 -4.29
C ARG A 94 -22.18 -9.15 -5.46
N ALA A 95 -23.28 -8.43 -5.34
CA ALA A 95 -24.37 -8.39 -6.32
C ALA A 95 -24.33 -7.15 -7.24
N LEU A 96 -23.46 -6.19 -6.98
CA LEU A 96 -23.35 -4.95 -7.72
C LEU A 96 -22.38 -5.08 -8.88
N SER A 97 -22.63 -4.38 -10.00
CA SER A 97 -21.59 -4.14 -11.00
C SER A 97 -20.56 -3.14 -10.46
N LEU A 98 -19.38 -3.03 -11.11
CA LEU A 98 -18.36 -2.06 -10.72
C LEU A 98 -18.92 -0.62 -10.71
N LYS A 99 -19.71 -0.27 -11.74
CA LYS A 99 -20.37 1.04 -11.79
C LYS A 99 -21.33 1.24 -10.64
N GLN A 100 -22.20 0.26 -10.38
CA GLN A 100 -23.16 0.32 -9.27
C GLN A 100 -22.44 0.38 -7.90
N ALA A 101 -21.35 -0.34 -7.73
CA ALA A 101 -20.55 -0.30 -6.51
C ALA A 101 -19.97 1.11 -6.26
N LEU A 102 -19.46 1.77 -7.29
CA LEU A 102 -18.96 3.15 -7.21
C LEU A 102 -20.08 4.16 -6.89
N ASP A 103 -21.31 3.89 -7.34
CA ASP A 103 -22.48 4.77 -7.10
C ASP A 103 -23.09 4.56 -5.70
N ALA A 104 -23.16 3.31 -5.24
CA ALA A 104 -23.98 2.93 -4.09
C ALA A 104 -23.17 2.65 -2.80
N VAL A 105 -21.84 2.43 -2.90
CA VAL A 105 -20.99 2.08 -1.75
C VAL A 105 -19.91 3.14 -1.53
N PRO A 106 -20.21 4.20 -0.73
CA PRO A 106 -19.29 5.33 -0.55
C PRO A 106 -17.90 4.94 -0.03
N ALA A 107 -17.81 3.97 0.87
CA ALA A 107 -16.54 3.48 1.40
C ALA A 107 -15.68 2.89 0.27
N PHE A 108 -16.24 2.04 -0.58
CA PHE A 108 -15.55 1.50 -1.75
C PHE A 108 -15.13 2.61 -2.73
N ALA A 109 -16.04 3.55 -3.05
CA ALA A 109 -15.74 4.66 -3.95
C ALA A 109 -14.56 5.52 -3.44
N LEU A 110 -14.48 5.75 -2.12
CA LEU A 110 -13.37 6.46 -1.49
C LEU A 110 -12.05 5.70 -1.67
N HIS A 111 -12.03 4.39 -1.50
CA HIS A 111 -10.87 3.54 -1.74
C HIS A 111 -10.43 3.48 -3.21
N CYS A 112 -11.29 3.94 -4.12
CA CYS A 112 -11.02 4.01 -5.55
C CYS A 112 -10.49 5.38 -6.02
N CYS A 113 -10.34 6.37 -5.14
CA CYS A 113 -9.97 7.72 -5.52
C CYS A 113 -8.55 8.07 -5.07
N ASN A 114 -7.59 8.12 -6.00
CA ASN A 114 -6.17 8.48 -5.76
C ASN A 114 -5.55 7.82 -4.51
N ALA A 115 -5.96 6.58 -4.20
CA ALA A 115 -5.69 5.95 -2.92
C ALA A 115 -4.19 5.68 -2.67
N GLN A 116 -3.42 5.35 -3.71
CA GLN A 116 -1.98 5.14 -3.57
C GLN A 116 -1.26 6.46 -3.27
N LEU A 117 -1.65 7.57 -3.91
CA LEU A 117 -1.06 8.88 -3.63
C LEU A 117 -1.40 9.35 -2.21
N LEU A 118 -2.67 9.23 -1.82
CA LEU A 118 -3.12 9.60 -0.48
C LEU A 118 -2.42 8.78 0.60
N THR A 119 -2.26 7.48 0.39
CA THR A 119 -1.52 6.61 1.31
C THR A 119 -0.05 6.98 1.39
N LEU A 120 0.62 7.20 0.25
CA LEU A 120 2.07 7.40 0.21
C LEU A 120 2.50 8.83 0.53
N PHE A 121 1.70 9.82 0.21
CA PHE A 121 2.11 11.22 0.27
C PHE A 121 1.16 12.10 1.09
N ASN A 122 -0.01 11.58 1.43
CA ASN A 122 -1.13 12.34 1.99
C ASN A 122 -1.49 13.58 1.15
N ALA A 123 -1.31 13.48 -0.16
CA ALA A 123 -1.50 14.55 -1.14
C ALA A 123 -1.76 13.96 -2.53
N THR A 124 -2.49 14.70 -3.36
CA THR A 124 -2.71 14.42 -4.76
C THR A 124 -2.04 15.47 -5.67
N GLU A 125 -1.78 16.66 -5.12
CA GLU A 125 -1.15 17.76 -5.82
C GLU A 125 0.37 17.60 -5.86
N ARG A 126 0.98 18.12 -6.94
CA ARG A 126 2.42 18.02 -7.20
C ARG A 126 3.28 18.55 -6.05
N ASP A 127 2.91 19.67 -5.47
CA ASP A 127 3.70 20.33 -4.41
C ASP A 127 3.66 19.53 -3.10
N GLY A 128 2.51 18.95 -2.75
CA GLY A 128 2.37 18.05 -1.62
C GLY A 128 3.18 16.78 -1.80
N ILE A 129 3.11 16.15 -2.97
CA ILE A 129 3.92 14.97 -3.33
C ILE A 129 5.42 15.29 -3.23
N ASN A 130 5.86 16.40 -3.83
CA ASN A 130 7.25 16.84 -3.76
C ASN A 130 7.68 17.15 -2.30
N GLY A 131 6.79 17.69 -1.49
CA GLY A 131 7.00 17.91 -0.06
C GLY A 131 7.28 16.60 0.68
N ALA A 132 6.46 15.59 0.45
CA ALA A 132 6.63 14.26 1.04
C ALA A 132 7.93 13.59 0.59
N LEU A 133 8.25 13.65 -0.71
CA LEU A 133 9.49 13.10 -1.27
C LEU A 133 10.76 13.78 -0.72
N ARG A 134 10.66 15.02 -0.27
CA ARG A 134 11.77 15.71 0.44
C ARG A 134 11.85 15.32 1.92
N ARG A 135 10.70 15.02 2.54
CA ARG A 135 10.62 14.72 3.98
C ARG A 135 11.14 13.33 4.32
N TYR A 136 10.84 12.35 3.49
CA TYR A 136 11.20 10.95 3.71
C TYR A 136 12.00 10.40 2.53
N PRO A 137 13.00 9.52 2.77
CA PRO A 137 13.55 8.70 1.71
C PRO A 137 12.53 7.66 1.27
N TYR A 138 12.34 7.55 -0.05
CA TYR A 138 11.42 6.60 -0.67
C TYR A 138 12.17 5.58 -1.52
N LEU A 139 11.71 4.34 -1.47
CA LEU A 139 11.94 3.32 -2.47
C LEU A 139 10.56 2.92 -3.03
N LEU A 140 10.25 3.39 -4.23
CA LEU A 140 9.00 3.06 -4.91
C LEU A 140 9.30 2.14 -6.08
N GLY A 141 8.48 1.10 -6.26
CA GLY A 141 8.56 0.20 -7.39
C GLY A 141 7.21 0.08 -8.08
N ARG A 142 7.24 -0.18 -9.40
CA ARG A 142 6.04 -0.67 -10.08
C ARG A 142 5.88 -2.17 -9.86
N MET A 143 4.65 -2.67 -9.86
CA MET A 143 4.35 -4.09 -9.69
C MET A 143 5.07 -4.97 -10.72
N GLU A 144 5.24 -4.47 -11.94
CA GLU A 144 5.94 -5.16 -13.04
C GLU A 144 7.44 -5.34 -12.76
N ALA A 145 8.01 -4.54 -11.86
CA ALA A 145 9.41 -4.60 -11.45
C ALA A 145 9.60 -5.13 -10.01
N LEU A 146 8.65 -5.94 -9.51
CA LEU A 146 8.59 -6.39 -8.12
C LEU A 146 9.88 -7.11 -7.68
N ASP A 147 10.46 -7.95 -8.53
CA ASP A 147 11.71 -8.67 -8.21
C ASP A 147 12.88 -7.71 -8.02
N VAL A 148 13.00 -6.70 -8.89
CA VAL A 148 14.05 -5.67 -8.79
C VAL A 148 13.83 -4.80 -7.54
N PHE A 149 12.56 -4.46 -7.25
CA PHE A 149 12.20 -3.73 -6.04
C PHE A 149 12.62 -4.51 -4.79
N ALA A 150 12.28 -5.79 -4.70
CA ALA A 150 12.62 -6.63 -3.56
C ALA A 150 14.14 -6.77 -3.37
N GLN A 151 14.90 -6.95 -4.45
CA GLN A 151 16.36 -6.97 -4.39
C GLN A 151 16.93 -5.66 -3.83
N ARG A 152 16.43 -4.51 -4.32
CA ARG A 152 16.87 -3.20 -3.83
C ARG A 152 16.47 -2.96 -2.37
N LEU A 153 15.26 -3.34 -1.98
CA LEU A 153 14.81 -3.24 -0.59
C LEU A 153 15.71 -4.05 0.34
N LEU A 154 16.02 -5.30 -0.01
CA LEU A 154 16.90 -6.14 0.80
C LEU A 154 18.33 -5.60 0.83
N ALA A 155 18.83 -5.06 -0.28
CA ALA A 155 20.15 -4.46 -0.34
C ALA A 155 20.33 -3.27 0.61
N LEU A 156 19.26 -2.53 0.97
CA LEU A 156 19.33 -1.48 1.99
C LEU A 156 19.72 -2.01 3.38
N PHE A 157 19.48 -3.31 3.61
CA PHE A 157 19.84 -4.01 4.85
C PHE A 157 21.06 -4.94 4.70
N GLY A 158 21.81 -4.80 3.60
CA GLY A 158 22.96 -5.68 3.33
C GLY A 158 22.59 -7.12 2.97
N LEU A 159 21.34 -7.37 2.61
CA LEU A 159 20.79 -8.69 2.34
C LEU A 159 20.60 -8.93 0.84
N ARG A 160 20.54 -10.20 0.44
CA ARG A 160 20.27 -10.61 -0.94
C ARG A 160 19.05 -11.51 -1.00
N LEU A 161 18.28 -11.40 -2.10
CA LEU A 161 17.19 -12.31 -2.39
C LEU A 161 17.75 -13.67 -2.78
N GLY A 162 17.44 -14.71 -2.01
CA GLY A 162 17.95 -16.07 -2.22
C GLY A 162 17.20 -16.91 -3.27
N GLY A 163 16.30 -16.31 -4.04
CA GLY A 163 15.47 -16.99 -5.04
C GLY A 163 14.34 -16.12 -5.57
N ALA A 164 13.42 -16.69 -6.34
CA ALA A 164 12.24 -15.99 -6.82
C ALA A 164 11.30 -15.62 -5.65
N LEU A 165 10.61 -14.48 -5.78
CA LEU A 165 9.59 -14.10 -4.81
C LEU A 165 8.43 -15.10 -4.85
N PRO A 166 7.97 -15.61 -3.69
CA PRO A 166 6.79 -16.44 -3.64
C PRO A 166 5.55 -15.65 -4.05
N ARG A 167 4.69 -16.25 -4.84
CA ARG A 167 3.40 -15.68 -5.25
C ARG A 167 2.33 -16.12 -4.25
N PHE A 168 1.83 -15.21 -3.43
CA PHE A 168 0.86 -15.52 -2.37
C PHE A 168 -0.58 -15.09 -2.67
N ASN A 169 -0.80 -14.20 -3.62
CA ASN A 169 -2.14 -13.68 -3.92
C ASN A 169 -2.63 -14.23 -5.26
N GLU A 170 -3.05 -15.49 -5.27
CA GLU A 170 -3.87 -15.99 -6.34
C GLU A 170 -5.23 -15.27 -6.31
N LYS A 171 -5.75 -14.91 -7.50
CA LYS A 171 -7.07 -14.29 -7.57
C LYS A 171 -8.09 -15.25 -6.99
N PRO A 172 -8.96 -14.80 -6.06
CA PRO A 172 -10.04 -15.65 -5.59
C PRO A 172 -10.94 -16.03 -6.77
N ALA A 173 -11.45 -17.25 -6.74
CA ALA A 173 -12.40 -17.71 -7.75
C ALA A 173 -13.68 -16.86 -7.67
N LEU A 174 -14.05 -16.25 -8.79
CA LEU A 174 -15.32 -15.51 -8.92
C LEU A 174 -16.44 -16.51 -9.28
N GLU A 175 -16.70 -17.48 -8.42
CA GLU A 175 -17.68 -18.55 -8.68
C GLU A 175 -19.06 -17.96 -9.00
N GLY A 176 -19.51 -18.16 -10.25
CA GLY A 176 -20.82 -17.67 -10.73
C GLY A 176 -20.93 -16.16 -10.90
N MET A 177 -19.87 -15.39 -10.68
CA MET A 177 -19.88 -13.92 -10.83
C MET A 177 -19.18 -13.48 -12.12
N ILE A 178 -19.74 -12.46 -12.77
CA ILE A 178 -19.14 -11.84 -13.96
C ILE A 178 -17.95 -10.96 -13.50
N PRO A 179 -16.71 -11.19 -13.97
CA PRO A 179 -15.58 -10.32 -13.73
C PRO A 179 -15.87 -8.88 -14.14
N ALA A 180 -15.31 -7.89 -13.44
CA ALA A 180 -15.55 -6.48 -13.72
C ALA A 180 -15.44 -6.12 -15.21
N ARG A 181 -14.38 -6.60 -15.87
CA ARG A 181 -14.08 -6.31 -17.28
C ARG A 181 -15.11 -6.85 -18.29
N LEU A 182 -15.95 -7.80 -17.88
CA LEU A 182 -16.98 -8.41 -18.72
C LEU A 182 -18.37 -7.86 -18.41
N GLN A 183 -18.49 -6.92 -17.48
CA GLN A 183 -19.78 -6.30 -17.14
C GLN A 183 -20.21 -5.29 -18.23
N PRO A 184 -21.50 -5.20 -18.54
CA PRO A 184 -22.00 -4.35 -19.63
C PRO A 184 -21.75 -2.86 -19.42
N ASP A 185 -21.67 -2.41 -18.16
CA ASP A 185 -21.43 -1.02 -17.76
C ASP A 185 -19.96 -0.71 -17.41
N TYR A 186 -19.05 -1.64 -17.70
CA TYR A 186 -17.62 -1.50 -17.38
C TYR A 186 -16.98 -0.26 -18.00
N ALA A 187 -17.31 0.06 -19.26
CA ALA A 187 -16.75 1.24 -19.93
C ALA A 187 -17.13 2.55 -19.21
N ALA A 188 -18.38 2.64 -18.73
CA ALA A 188 -18.85 3.80 -17.96
C ALA A 188 -18.18 3.89 -16.58
N ALA A 189 -17.97 2.75 -15.92
CA ALA A 189 -17.20 2.70 -14.66
C ALA A 189 -15.75 3.14 -14.88
N LEU A 190 -15.11 2.67 -15.95
CA LEU A 190 -13.75 3.00 -16.30
C LEU A 190 -13.55 4.49 -16.57
N ALA A 191 -14.42 5.11 -17.38
CA ALA A 191 -14.37 6.55 -17.67
C ALA A 191 -14.49 7.40 -16.38
N ARG A 192 -15.37 7.00 -15.45
CA ARG A 192 -15.48 7.65 -14.15
C ARG A 192 -14.21 7.50 -13.33
N LEU A 193 -13.64 6.29 -13.24
CA LEU A 193 -12.41 6.02 -12.50
C LEU A 193 -11.22 6.77 -13.08
N GLU A 194 -11.12 6.90 -14.39
CA GLU A 194 -10.09 7.71 -15.07
C GLU A 194 -10.16 9.17 -14.61
N ALA A 195 -11.36 9.77 -14.64
CA ALA A 195 -11.56 11.15 -14.19
C ALA A 195 -11.24 11.34 -12.70
N GLN A 196 -11.61 10.37 -11.85
CA GLN A 196 -11.37 10.44 -10.40
C GLN A 196 -9.91 10.18 -10.00
N ASN A 197 -9.11 9.56 -10.87
CA ASN A 197 -7.73 9.18 -10.61
C ASN A 197 -6.71 9.86 -11.53
N GLU A 198 -7.06 11.00 -12.12
CA GLU A 198 -6.21 11.72 -13.06
C GLU A 198 -4.81 11.99 -12.46
N ALA A 199 -4.76 12.46 -11.21
CA ALA A 199 -3.50 12.76 -10.53
C ALA A 199 -2.64 11.49 -10.33
N GLU A 200 -3.26 10.38 -9.89
CA GLU A 200 -2.57 9.11 -9.66
C GLU A 200 -2.10 8.49 -10.98
N LEU A 201 -2.91 8.57 -12.02
CA LEU A 201 -2.54 8.12 -13.37
C LEU A 201 -1.36 8.93 -13.93
N ALA A 202 -1.40 10.25 -13.79
CA ALA A 202 -0.31 11.12 -14.22
C ALA A 202 0.99 10.89 -13.43
N PHE A 203 0.90 10.64 -12.14
CA PHE A 203 2.04 10.25 -11.32
C PHE A 203 2.60 8.91 -11.76
N PHE A 204 1.77 7.87 -11.87
CA PHE A 204 2.17 6.53 -12.26
C PHE A 204 2.80 6.49 -13.66
N ALA A 205 2.29 7.26 -14.61
CA ALA A 205 2.85 7.34 -15.96
C ALA A 205 4.31 7.84 -15.97
N ARG A 206 4.67 8.72 -15.03
CA ARG A 206 6.02 9.28 -14.90
C ARG A 206 6.93 8.48 -13.96
N LEU A 207 6.35 7.57 -13.16
CA LEU A 207 7.13 6.76 -12.24
C LEU A 207 8.03 5.81 -13.01
N PRO A 208 9.35 5.81 -12.83
CA PRO A 208 10.22 4.79 -13.40
C PRO A 208 9.91 3.40 -12.78
N PRO A 209 10.36 2.30 -13.39
CA PRO A 209 10.20 0.96 -12.81
C PRO A 209 10.59 0.89 -11.34
N ILE A 210 11.69 1.55 -10.97
CA ILE A 210 12.12 1.78 -9.60
C ILE A 210 12.55 3.24 -9.43
N LEU A 211 11.97 3.91 -8.46
CA LEU A 211 12.37 5.24 -7.97
C LEU A 211 12.99 5.07 -6.57
N ALA A 212 14.24 5.48 -6.42
CA ALA A 212 14.86 5.64 -5.11
C ALA A 212 15.19 7.12 -4.92
N THR A 213 14.61 7.76 -3.92
CA THR A 213 15.09 9.08 -3.48
C THR A 213 16.32 8.88 -2.59
N ARG A 214 17.16 9.91 -2.47
CA ARG A 214 18.42 9.78 -1.72
C ARG A 214 18.12 9.29 -0.30
N PRO A 215 18.77 8.21 0.18
CA PRO A 215 18.66 7.81 1.56
C PRO A 215 19.15 8.96 2.45
N SER A 216 18.44 9.26 3.52
CA SER A 216 18.96 10.12 4.57
C SER A 216 20.27 9.50 5.09
N PRO A 217 21.34 10.27 5.31
CA PRO A 217 22.60 9.76 5.89
C PRO A 217 22.38 8.96 7.18
N ALA A 218 21.32 9.28 7.95
CA ALA A 218 20.96 8.57 9.16
C ALA A 218 20.40 7.15 8.93
N LEU A 219 19.76 6.88 7.77
CA LEU A 219 19.31 5.53 7.40
C LEU A 219 20.46 4.61 7.02
N VAL A 220 21.51 5.16 6.42
CA VAL A 220 22.74 4.41 6.07
C VAL A 220 23.49 3.99 7.32
N ALA A 221 23.53 4.85 8.34
CA ALA A 221 24.19 4.55 9.62
C ALA A 221 23.43 3.50 10.46
N ALA A 222 22.09 3.47 10.41
CA ALA A 222 21.27 2.51 11.17
C ALA A 222 21.30 1.08 10.61
N GLY A 223 21.67 0.89 9.34
CA GLY A 223 21.82 -0.43 8.71
C GLY A 223 23.20 -1.06 8.92
N ALA A 224 24.16 -0.33 9.47
CA ALA A 224 25.54 -0.76 9.72
C ALA A 224 25.79 -1.20 11.17
N ALA A 225 24.80 -1.11 12.05
CA ALA A 225 24.81 -1.54 13.44
C ALA A 225 23.87 -2.74 13.67
#